data_08b0f7669124fbf772c31c77e54aed15
#
_entry.id   08b0f7669124fbf772c31c77e54aed15
#
_cell.length_a   1.000
_cell.length_b   1.000
_cell.length_c   1.000
_cell.angle_alpha   90.00
_cell.angle_beta   90.00
_cell.angle_gamma   90.00
#
_symmetry.space_group_name_H-M   'P 1'
#
loop_
_entity.id
_entity.type
_entity.pdbx_description
1 polymer ?
#
loop_
_entity_poly.entity_id
_entity_poly.type
_entity_poly.pdbx_seq_one_letter_code
_entity_poly.pdbx_strand_id
1 'polypeptide(L)'
;FDLSDSDEEHEKNILLLKEMARRVEIPIYAGGHIRRVEDVKKILYAGCQKAVLNYGRSSNVEMTEEVSKRFGQEKIAFSISDAAQYTDKLPEYGSMIFWSGSDSSCPFGEKMPVISVSSAATDEDIISVLSNKWADGIASAYFSSGAADFMALKAKAADRGLQMNTLTSSYTWDDMRPNSDGLVPVVVQDYKTSEVLMVAYMNEEAFETTLKTGKMTYWSRSR
;
A
#
# COMPACT_ATOMS: atom_id res chain seq x y z
N PHE A 1 2.79 10.52 6.80
CA PHE A 1 3.53 11.80 6.80
C PHE A 1 3.74 12.26 8.23
N ASP A 2 4.99 12.66 8.54
CA ASP A 2 5.34 13.27 9.82
C ASP A 2 4.93 14.74 9.83
N LEU A 3 3.98 15.08 10.68
CA LEU A 3 3.41 16.42 10.84
C LEU A 3 3.89 17.09 12.14
N SER A 4 4.97 16.56 12.75
CA SER A 4 5.51 17.11 13.99
C SER A 4 5.97 18.56 13.84
N ASP A 5 5.73 19.37 14.88
CA ASP A 5 6.15 20.76 14.94
C ASP A 5 7.55 20.93 15.55
N SER A 6 8.05 19.90 16.25
CA SER A 6 9.33 19.93 16.96
C SER A 6 10.30 18.84 16.50
N ASP A 7 11.60 19.12 16.65
CA ASP A 7 12.64 18.12 16.35
C ASP A 7 12.58 16.93 17.32
N GLU A 8 12.15 17.15 18.59
CA GLU A 8 11.99 16.08 19.56
C GLU A 8 10.88 15.08 19.16
N GLU A 9 9.78 15.59 18.68
CA GLU A 9 8.65 14.78 18.19
C GLU A 9 9.01 14.05 16.91
N HIS A 10 9.74 14.72 16.01
CA HIS A 10 10.31 14.09 14.81
C HIS A 10 11.20 12.90 15.15
N GLU A 11 12.10 13.02 16.11
CA GLU A 11 12.98 11.91 16.53
C GLU A 11 12.17 10.73 17.09
N LYS A 12 11.09 10.97 17.84
CA LYS A 12 10.16 9.92 18.29
C LYS A 12 9.48 9.24 17.12
N ASN A 13 9.07 9.99 16.10
CA ASN A 13 8.44 9.44 14.89
C ASN A 13 9.43 8.61 14.05
N ILE A 14 10.70 8.99 13.99
CA ILE A 14 11.75 8.17 13.35
C ILE A 14 11.93 6.82 14.08
N LEU A 15 11.90 6.82 15.42
CA LEU A 15 11.95 5.57 16.19
C LEU A 15 10.73 4.69 15.93
N LEU A 16 9.53 5.29 15.86
CA LEU A 16 8.30 4.58 15.51
C LEU A 16 8.38 3.97 14.10
N LEU A 17 8.85 4.71 13.10
CA LEU A 17 9.07 4.21 11.74
C LEU A 17 10.00 3.00 11.73
N LYS A 18 11.08 3.05 12.50
CA LYS A 18 12.03 1.94 12.62
C LYS A 18 11.39 0.70 13.25
N GLU A 19 10.54 0.87 14.23
CA GLU A 19 9.81 -0.23 14.85
C GLU A 19 8.78 -0.81 13.87
N MET A 20 8.03 0.03 13.17
CA MET A 20 7.08 -0.41 12.14
C MET A 20 7.78 -1.19 11.03
N ALA A 21 8.90 -0.68 10.50
CA ALA A 21 9.64 -1.32 9.42
C ALA A 21 10.19 -2.72 9.79
N ARG A 22 10.38 -3.00 11.08
CA ARG A 22 10.78 -4.34 11.57
C ARG A 22 9.62 -5.32 11.67
N ARG A 23 8.38 -4.81 11.78
CA ARG A 23 7.19 -5.62 12.04
C ARG A 23 6.39 -5.93 10.78
N VAL A 24 6.50 -5.09 9.75
CA VAL A 24 5.73 -5.24 8.52
C VAL A 24 6.62 -5.62 7.34
N GLU A 25 6.08 -6.39 6.41
CA GLU A 25 6.77 -6.81 5.20
C GLU A 25 6.40 -5.97 3.97
N ILE A 26 5.40 -5.10 4.14
CA ILE A 26 5.00 -4.17 3.09
C ILE A 26 5.94 -2.95 3.05
N PRO A 27 6.16 -2.35 1.87
CA PRO A 27 6.99 -1.16 1.74
C PRO A 27 6.41 0.03 2.51
N ILE A 28 7.27 0.72 3.26
CA ILE A 28 6.93 1.97 3.95
C ILE A 28 7.54 3.13 3.18
N TYR A 29 6.71 4.12 2.86
CA TYR A 29 7.12 5.40 2.29
C TYR A 29 6.84 6.49 3.31
N ALA A 30 7.83 7.31 3.64
CA ALA A 30 7.69 8.32 4.67
C ALA A 30 8.18 9.69 4.20
N GLY A 31 7.53 10.74 4.68
CA GLY A 31 7.86 12.13 4.40
C GLY A 31 7.33 13.03 5.51
N GLY A 32 7.58 14.31 5.39
CA GLY A 32 7.30 15.31 6.41
C GLY A 32 8.54 15.60 7.26
N HIS A 33 8.58 16.78 7.86
CA HIS A 33 9.71 17.29 8.67
C HIS A 33 11.10 17.17 8.00
N ILE A 34 11.15 17.04 6.65
CA ILE A 34 12.40 17.00 5.90
C ILE A 34 12.85 18.44 5.63
N ARG A 35 13.99 18.83 6.15
CA ARG A 35 14.59 20.17 5.99
C ARG A 35 15.97 20.10 5.35
N ARG A 36 16.66 18.99 5.45
CA ARG A 36 18.03 18.75 4.98
C ARG A 36 18.25 17.29 4.59
N VAL A 37 19.31 17.04 3.86
CA VAL A 37 19.68 15.71 3.37
C VAL A 37 19.80 14.65 4.47
N GLU A 38 20.24 15.04 5.67
CA GLU A 38 20.34 14.12 6.80
C GLU A 38 18.98 13.61 7.30
N ASP A 39 17.89 14.37 7.12
CA ASP A 39 16.55 13.92 7.50
C ASP A 39 16.07 12.83 6.54
N VAL A 40 16.39 12.94 5.24
CA VAL A 40 16.16 11.86 4.27
C VAL A 40 16.92 10.60 4.65
N LYS A 41 18.18 10.73 5.05
CA LYS A 41 19.00 9.60 5.52
C LYS A 41 18.35 8.90 6.72
N LYS A 42 17.85 9.65 7.71
CA LYS A 42 17.17 9.07 8.89
C LYS A 42 15.97 8.22 8.49
N ILE A 43 15.11 8.73 7.61
CA ILE A 43 13.94 8.02 7.09
C ILE A 43 14.34 6.71 6.41
N LEU A 44 15.30 6.75 5.49
CA LEU A 44 15.75 5.57 4.77
C LEU A 44 16.43 4.53 5.69
N TYR A 45 17.22 5.00 6.67
CA TYR A 45 17.90 4.13 7.63
C TYR A 45 16.95 3.60 8.73
N ALA A 46 15.78 4.22 8.90
CA ALA A 46 14.71 3.64 9.71
C ALA A 46 14.07 2.41 9.05
N GLY A 47 14.36 2.15 7.77
CA GLY A 47 13.85 1.00 7.02
C GLY A 47 12.76 1.36 6.02
N CYS A 48 12.49 2.65 5.79
CA CYS A 48 11.57 3.08 4.74
C CYS A 48 12.17 2.83 3.36
N GLN A 49 11.33 2.36 2.44
CA GLN A 49 11.76 2.14 1.05
C GLN A 49 11.96 3.44 0.28
N LYS A 50 11.14 4.46 0.57
CA LYS A 50 11.24 5.77 -0.07
C LYS A 50 11.08 6.89 0.95
N ALA A 51 11.84 7.97 0.74
CA ALA A 51 11.62 9.25 1.36
C ALA A 51 10.81 10.15 0.42
N VAL A 52 9.78 10.82 0.94
CA VAL A 52 8.86 11.66 0.16
C VAL A 52 9.20 13.12 0.40
N LEU A 53 9.73 13.79 -0.62
CA LEU A 53 10.07 15.20 -0.61
C LEU A 53 8.84 16.06 -0.91
N ASN A 54 8.57 17.06 -0.08
CA ASN A 54 7.47 17.99 -0.27
C ASN A 54 7.86 19.13 -1.22
N TYR A 55 7.35 19.10 -2.44
CA TYR A 55 7.65 20.10 -3.48
C TYR A 55 6.96 21.45 -3.29
N GLY A 56 6.11 21.59 -2.29
CA GLY A 56 5.65 22.88 -1.79
C GLY A 56 6.71 23.61 -0.93
N ARG A 57 7.87 22.98 -0.64
CA ARG A 57 8.96 23.60 0.12
C ARG A 57 10.20 23.77 -0.75
N SER A 58 10.70 24.99 -0.88
CA SER A 58 11.89 25.32 -1.67
C SER A 58 13.12 24.52 -1.24
N SER A 59 13.32 24.33 0.07
CA SER A 59 14.43 23.53 0.59
C SER A 59 14.44 22.09 0.09
N ASN A 60 13.26 21.47 -0.10
CA ASN A 60 13.18 20.11 -0.64
C ASN A 60 13.48 20.09 -2.14
N VAL A 61 13.04 21.11 -2.89
CA VAL A 61 13.35 21.26 -4.32
C VAL A 61 14.85 21.44 -4.52
N GLU A 62 15.48 22.31 -3.75
CA GLU A 62 16.92 22.63 -3.84
C GLU A 62 17.81 21.40 -3.56
N MET A 63 17.43 20.56 -2.60
CA MET A 63 18.23 19.38 -2.22
C MET A 63 17.97 18.14 -3.10
N THR A 64 16.97 18.17 -3.99
CA THR A 64 16.50 16.98 -4.73
C THR A 64 17.62 16.27 -5.50
N GLU A 65 18.42 17.03 -6.25
CA GLU A 65 19.51 16.45 -7.04
C GLU A 65 20.59 15.81 -6.15
N GLU A 66 20.95 16.45 -5.02
CA GLU A 66 21.92 15.91 -4.07
C GLU A 66 21.40 14.62 -3.43
N VAL A 67 20.14 14.63 -2.98
CA VAL A 67 19.47 13.47 -2.36
C VAL A 67 19.40 12.30 -3.34
N SER A 68 19.01 12.55 -4.58
CA SER A 68 18.93 11.52 -5.61
C SER A 68 20.30 10.92 -5.94
N LYS A 69 21.33 11.75 -6.08
CA LYS A 69 22.72 11.28 -6.31
C LYS A 69 23.27 10.45 -5.16
N ARG A 70 22.88 10.80 -3.91
CA ARG A 70 23.41 10.14 -2.71
C ARG A 70 22.72 8.82 -2.39
N PHE A 71 21.41 8.72 -2.62
CA PHE A 71 20.59 7.57 -2.18
C PHE A 71 20.00 6.75 -3.33
N GLY A 72 20.00 7.28 -4.55
CA GLY A 72 19.38 6.69 -5.72
C GLY A 72 17.95 7.20 -5.94
N GLN A 73 17.59 7.41 -7.21
CA GLN A 73 16.27 7.91 -7.61
C GLN A 73 15.12 6.98 -7.16
N GLU A 74 15.38 5.67 -7.09
CA GLU A 74 14.39 4.67 -6.66
C GLU A 74 14.00 4.81 -5.18
N LYS A 75 14.81 5.53 -4.39
CA LYS A 75 14.55 5.82 -2.96
C LYS A 75 13.79 7.10 -2.73
N ILE A 76 13.53 7.89 -3.78
CA ILE A 76 12.91 9.21 -3.67
C ILE A 76 11.53 9.20 -4.32
N ALA A 77 10.59 9.83 -3.63
CA ALA A 77 9.27 10.17 -4.14
C ALA A 77 8.99 11.66 -3.87
N PHE A 78 8.00 12.21 -4.55
CA PHE A 78 7.64 13.62 -4.46
C PHE A 78 6.19 13.78 -4.00
N SER A 79 5.92 14.69 -3.07
CA SER A 79 4.57 15.14 -2.76
C SER A 79 4.31 16.45 -3.48
N ILE A 80 3.32 16.45 -4.36
CA ILE A 80 2.97 17.55 -5.25
C ILE A 80 1.48 17.88 -5.05
N SER A 81 1.16 19.13 -4.82
CA SER A 81 -0.22 19.63 -4.66
C SER A 81 -0.69 20.55 -5.79
N ASP A 82 0.24 21.09 -6.55
CA ASP A 82 -0.01 21.97 -7.69
C ASP A 82 0.80 21.51 -8.90
N ALA A 83 0.16 21.46 -10.07
CA ALA A 83 0.80 21.07 -11.32
C ALA A 83 2.05 21.92 -11.67
N ALA A 84 2.09 23.18 -11.23
CA ALA A 84 3.23 24.08 -11.43
C ALA A 84 4.50 23.63 -10.66
N GLN A 85 4.37 22.76 -9.65
CA GLN A 85 5.50 22.19 -8.93
C GLN A 85 6.22 21.09 -9.72
N TYR A 86 5.58 20.57 -10.76
CA TYR A 86 6.19 19.52 -11.60
C TYR A 86 7.19 20.11 -12.59
N THR A 87 8.30 19.41 -12.78
CA THR A 87 9.26 19.68 -13.85
C THR A 87 9.60 18.39 -14.60
N ASP A 88 9.92 18.48 -15.88
CA ASP A 88 10.29 17.32 -16.71
C ASP A 88 11.57 16.62 -16.26
N LYS A 89 12.30 17.20 -15.31
CA LYS A 89 13.48 16.58 -14.69
C LYS A 89 13.15 15.67 -13.50
N LEU A 90 11.93 15.72 -12.95
CA LEU A 90 11.57 14.90 -11.80
C LEU A 90 11.81 13.40 -11.98
N PRO A 91 11.53 12.81 -13.17
CA PRO A 91 11.83 11.40 -13.42
C PRO A 91 13.31 11.03 -13.34
N GLU A 92 14.23 12.01 -13.46
CA GLU A 92 15.66 11.78 -13.30
C GLU A 92 16.06 11.65 -11.82
N TYR A 93 15.27 12.22 -10.91
CA TYR A 93 15.61 12.34 -9.50
C TYR A 93 14.75 11.49 -8.56
N GLY A 94 13.63 10.97 -9.02
CA GLY A 94 12.74 10.15 -8.20
C GLY A 94 11.89 9.22 -9.05
N SER A 95 11.11 8.39 -8.39
CA SER A 95 10.43 7.25 -9.02
C SER A 95 8.92 7.21 -8.80
N MET A 96 8.34 8.19 -8.09
CA MET A 96 6.91 8.19 -7.74
C MET A 96 6.44 9.58 -7.30
N ILE A 97 5.18 9.89 -7.59
CA ILE A 97 4.51 11.11 -7.14
C ILE A 97 3.37 10.75 -6.19
N PHE A 98 3.26 11.49 -5.09
CA PHE A 98 2.08 11.59 -4.25
C PHE A 98 1.34 12.86 -4.63
N TRP A 99 0.22 12.71 -5.32
CA TRP A 99 -0.59 13.80 -5.83
C TRP A 99 -1.74 14.13 -4.88
N SER A 100 -1.75 15.34 -4.34
CA SER A 100 -2.82 15.87 -3.47
C SER A 100 -3.62 17.02 -4.11
N GLY A 101 -3.56 17.16 -5.43
CA GLY A 101 -4.40 18.08 -6.18
C GLY A 101 -5.80 17.50 -6.47
N SER A 102 -6.37 17.81 -7.61
CA SER A 102 -7.70 17.31 -7.98
C SER A 102 -7.73 15.80 -8.20
N ASP A 103 -8.70 15.10 -7.60
CA ASP A 103 -8.93 13.66 -7.83
C ASP A 103 -9.43 13.34 -9.25
N SER A 104 -9.90 14.34 -9.99
CA SER A 104 -10.41 14.16 -11.36
C SER A 104 -9.33 14.25 -12.44
N SER A 105 -8.16 14.79 -12.14
CA SER A 105 -7.08 14.98 -13.12
C SER A 105 -5.71 15.08 -12.50
N CYS A 106 -4.74 14.43 -13.16
CA CYS A 106 -3.31 14.58 -12.85
C CYS A 106 -2.55 14.72 -14.17
N PRO A 107 -1.80 15.80 -14.37
CA PRO A 107 -1.17 16.08 -15.67
C PRO A 107 0.07 15.27 -15.98
N PHE A 108 0.55 14.40 -15.06
CA PHE A 108 1.82 13.69 -15.18
C PHE A 108 1.75 12.19 -14.93
N GLY A 109 0.56 11.59 -14.90
CA GLY A 109 0.40 10.15 -14.65
C GLY A 109 1.00 9.23 -15.72
N GLU A 110 1.20 9.72 -16.94
CA GLU A 110 1.90 8.97 -17.99
C GLU A 110 3.44 9.03 -17.87
N LYS A 111 3.97 9.94 -17.03
CA LYS A 111 5.42 10.19 -16.91
C LYS A 111 6.05 9.48 -15.72
N MET A 112 5.29 9.30 -14.65
CA MET A 112 5.73 8.65 -13.41
C MET A 112 4.53 7.97 -12.73
N PRO A 113 4.76 6.89 -11.97
CA PRO A 113 3.73 6.33 -11.09
C PRO A 113 3.16 7.37 -10.13
N VAL A 114 1.84 7.44 -10.04
CA VAL A 114 1.13 8.41 -9.19
C VAL A 114 0.26 7.73 -8.16
N ILE A 115 0.46 8.09 -6.91
CA ILE A 115 -0.43 7.75 -5.79
C ILE A 115 -1.30 8.98 -5.50
N SER A 116 -2.61 8.88 -5.69
CA SER A 116 -3.54 9.93 -5.26
C SER A 116 -3.57 10.02 -3.74
N VAL A 117 -3.36 11.20 -3.18
CA VAL A 117 -3.60 11.50 -1.76
C VAL A 117 -4.97 12.13 -1.65
N SER A 118 -5.98 11.31 -1.37
CA SER A 118 -7.38 11.66 -1.51
C SER A 118 -8.11 11.73 -0.16
N SER A 119 -9.15 12.57 -0.12
CA SER A 119 -10.13 12.61 0.97
C SER A 119 -11.24 11.56 0.83
N ALA A 120 -11.13 10.63 -0.13
CA ALA A 120 -12.08 9.54 -0.35
C ALA A 120 -12.39 8.82 0.98
N ALA A 121 -13.69 8.63 1.26
CA ALA A 121 -14.18 8.13 2.54
C ALA A 121 -15.06 6.87 2.42
N THR A 122 -15.37 6.45 1.20
CA THR A 122 -16.17 5.25 0.89
C THR A 122 -15.47 4.37 -0.14
N ASP A 123 -15.90 3.11 -0.25
CA ASP A 123 -15.42 2.18 -1.29
C ASP A 123 -15.65 2.77 -2.69
N GLU A 124 -16.80 3.40 -2.91
CA GLU A 124 -17.17 4.00 -4.19
C GLU A 124 -16.24 5.16 -4.56
N ASP A 125 -15.89 6.02 -3.60
CA ASP A 125 -14.93 7.11 -3.81
C ASP A 125 -13.55 6.56 -4.17
N ILE A 126 -13.08 5.54 -3.43
CA ILE A 126 -11.80 4.88 -3.68
C ILE A 126 -11.76 4.30 -5.10
N ILE A 127 -12.80 3.56 -5.49
CA ILE A 127 -12.89 2.95 -6.82
C ILE A 127 -12.97 4.03 -7.91
N SER A 128 -13.70 5.12 -7.67
CA SER A 128 -13.79 6.25 -8.59
C SER A 128 -12.43 6.88 -8.86
N VAL A 129 -11.62 7.10 -7.83
CA VAL A 129 -10.25 7.63 -7.99
C VAL A 129 -9.37 6.64 -8.75
N LEU A 130 -9.38 5.36 -8.37
CA LEU A 130 -8.58 4.32 -9.03
C LEU A 130 -9.02 4.02 -10.46
N SER A 131 -10.23 4.40 -10.87
CA SER A 131 -10.71 4.27 -12.26
C SER A 131 -10.08 5.31 -13.20
N ASN A 132 -9.41 6.31 -12.66
CA ASN A 132 -8.67 7.28 -13.49
C ASN A 132 -7.36 6.63 -13.98
N LYS A 133 -7.09 6.72 -15.27
CA LYS A 133 -5.88 6.12 -15.89
C LYS A 133 -4.56 6.64 -15.35
N TRP A 134 -4.56 7.80 -14.72
CA TRP A 134 -3.37 8.39 -14.14
C TRP A 134 -3.04 7.87 -12.73
N ALA A 135 -4.00 7.23 -12.04
CA ALA A 135 -3.84 6.80 -10.65
C ALA A 135 -3.35 5.35 -10.59
N ASP A 136 -2.11 5.16 -10.18
CA ASP A 136 -1.53 3.83 -9.92
C ASP A 136 -1.85 3.32 -8.52
N GLY A 137 -2.34 4.20 -7.65
CA GLY A 137 -2.72 3.87 -6.29
C GLY A 137 -3.37 5.04 -5.58
N ILE A 138 -3.84 4.79 -4.36
CA ILE A 138 -4.51 5.78 -3.53
C ILE A 138 -4.04 5.69 -2.07
N ALA A 139 -3.82 6.85 -1.46
CA ALA A 139 -3.60 7.03 -0.04
C ALA A 139 -4.77 7.83 0.55
N SER A 140 -5.48 7.27 1.53
CA SER A 140 -6.60 7.92 2.19
C SER A 140 -6.66 7.54 3.66
N ALA A 141 -7.17 8.43 4.50
CA ALA A 141 -7.47 8.18 5.90
C ALA A 141 -8.53 7.07 6.09
N TYR A 142 -9.34 6.79 5.07
CA TYR A 142 -10.29 5.68 5.05
C TYR A 142 -9.65 4.35 5.47
N PHE A 143 -8.44 4.06 4.96
CA PHE A 143 -7.72 2.83 5.27
C PHE A 143 -7.21 2.75 6.71
N SER A 144 -7.05 3.89 7.39
CA SER A 144 -6.60 3.95 8.79
C SER A 144 -7.74 3.81 9.80
N SER A 145 -8.98 3.90 9.36
CA SER A 145 -10.17 3.86 10.23
C SER A 145 -10.48 2.46 10.79
N GLY A 146 -9.83 1.41 10.27
CA GLY A 146 -10.15 0.03 10.59
C GLY A 146 -11.47 -0.49 9.98
N ALA A 147 -12.18 0.36 9.25
CA ALA A 147 -13.44 0.03 8.58
C ALA A 147 -13.26 -0.62 7.21
N ALA A 148 -12.07 -0.48 6.61
CA ALA A 148 -11.81 -0.98 5.26
C ALA A 148 -11.64 -2.50 5.23
N ASP A 149 -12.55 -3.20 4.57
CA ASP A 149 -12.35 -4.58 4.14
C ASP A 149 -11.66 -4.59 2.76
N PHE A 150 -10.34 -4.76 2.76
CA PHE A 150 -9.54 -4.73 1.54
C PHE A 150 -9.91 -5.82 0.52
N MET A 151 -10.38 -6.99 0.97
CA MET A 151 -10.78 -8.04 0.04
C MET A 151 -12.12 -7.72 -0.62
N ALA A 152 -13.08 -7.22 0.15
CA ALA A 152 -14.35 -6.76 -0.39
C ALA A 152 -14.17 -5.57 -1.34
N LEU A 153 -13.31 -4.60 -0.99
CA LEU A 153 -12.97 -3.46 -1.84
C LEU A 153 -12.33 -3.91 -3.15
N LYS A 154 -11.36 -4.83 -3.10
CA LYS A 154 -10.71 -5.38 -4.30
C LYS A 154 -11.71 -6.13 -5.20
N ALA A 155 -12.62 -6.91 -4.62
CA ALA A 155 -13.67 -7.59 -5.38
C ALA A 155 -14.57 -6.59 -6.11
N LYS A 156 -15.07 -5.56 -5.41
CA LYS A 156 -15.88 -4.48 -6.00
C LYS A 156 -15.13 -3.73 -7.12
N ALA A 157 -13.83 -3.48 -6.92
CA ALA A 157 -12.99 -2.82 -7.93
C ALA A 157 -12.80 -3.71 -9.16
N ALA A 158 -12.58 -5.01 -8.97
CA ALA A 158 -12.48 -5.97 -10.06
C ALA A 158 -13.79 -6.09 -10.87
N ASP A 159 -14.96 -6.08 -10.21
CA ASP A 159 -16.27 -6.06 -10.85
C ASP A 159 -16.48 -4.82 -11.74
N ARG A 160 -15.74 -3.74 -11.45
CA ARG A 160 -15.71 -2.52 -12.27
C ARG A 160 -14.60 -2.50 -13.33
N GLY A 161 -13.91 -3.64 -13.53
CA GLY A 161 -12.88 -3.80 -14.56
C GLY A 161 -11.49 -3.33 -14.16
N LEU A 162 -11.26 -2.97 -12.89
CA LEU A 162 -9.92 -2.65 -12.41
C LEU A 162 -9.12 -3.94 -12.18
N GLN A 163 -7.86 -3.93 -12.59
CA GLN A 163 -6.96 -5.06 -12.32
C GLN A 163 -6.55 -5.05 -10.85
N MET A 164 -7.03 -6.02 -10.09
CA MET A 164 -6.74 -6.16 -8.67
C MET A 164 -5.95 -7.44 -8.39
N ASN A 165 -4.95 -7.35 -7.53
CA ASN A 165 -4.28 -8.53 -6.99
C ASN A 165 -5.16 -9.11 -5.87
N THR A 166 -5.90 -10.18 -6.20
CA THR A 166 -6.77 -10.92 -5.28
C THR A 166 -6.15 -12.26 -4.92
N LEU A 167 -6.62 -12.89 -3.85
CA LEU A 167 -6.23 -14.24 -3.50
C LEU A 167 -6.77 -15.20 -4.58
N THR A 168 -5.88 -15.98 -5.17
CA THR A 168 -6.22 -16.99 -6.19
C THR A 168 -5.70 -18.35 -5.74
N SER A 169 -6.40 -19.41 -6.15
CA SER A 169 -5.97 -20.78 -5.96
C SER A 169 -5.52 -21.37 -7.30
N SER A 170 -4.49 -22.22 -7.28
CA SER A 170 -4.10 -23.04 -8.42
C SER A 170 -5.06 -24.23 -8.64
N TYR A 171 -5.96 -24.46 -7.69
CA TYR A 171 -6.93 -25.55 -7.68
C TYR A 171 -8.35 -24.98 -7.59
N THR A 172 -9.28 -25.65 -8.24
CA THR A 172 -10.72 -25.44 -8.09
C THR A 172 -11.30 -26.50 -7.16
N TRP A 173 -12.57 -26.36 -6.77
CA TRP A 173 -13.22 -27.39 -5.95
C TRP A 173 -13.33 -28.74 -6.67
N ASP A 174 -13.50 -28.74 -8.01
CA ASP A 174 -13.57 -29.95 -8.82
C ASP A 174 -12.27 -30.77 -8.85
N ASP A 175 -11.13 -30.13 -8.54
CA ASP A 175 -9.83 -30.81 -8.42
C ASP A 175 -9.68 -31.55 -7.08
N MET A 176 -10.56 -31.25 -6.11
CA MET A 176 -10.53 -31.87 -4.79
C MET A 176 -11.19 -33.24 -4.80
N ARG A 177 -10.89 -34.04 -3.77
CA ARG A 177 -11.52 -35.35 -3.55
C ARG A 177 -12.21 -35.36 -2.19
N PRO A 178 -13.44 -34.84 -2.09
CA PRO A 178 -14.19 -34.86 -0.87
C PRO A 178 -14.51 -36.30 -0.41
N ASN A 179 -14.61 -36.48 0.92
CA ASN A 179 -15.12 -37.72 1.50
C ASN A 179 -16.64 -37.87 1.26
N SER A 180 -17.24 -38.94 1.83
CA SER A 180 -18.69 -39.18 1.73
C SER A 180 -19.57 -38.05 2.25
N ASP A 181 -19.05 -37.21 3.13
CA ASP A 181 -19.75 -36.07 3.73
C ASP A 181 -19.53 -34.75 2.93
N GLY A 182 -18.87 -34.85 1.78
CA GLY A 182 -18.55 -33.65 0.97
C GLY A 182 -17.44 -32.79 1.55
N LEU A 183 -16.58 -33.35 2.42
CA LEU A 183 -15.56 -32.62 3.14
C LEU A 183 -14.14 -33.02 2.71
N VAL A 184 -13.25 -32.02 2.64
CA VAL A 184 -11.81 -32.19 2.40
C VAL A 184 -11.03 -31.84 3.67
N PRO A 185 -10.06 -32.66 4.10
CA PRO A 185 -9.19 -32.30 5.20
C PRO A 185 -8.22 -31.18 4.77
N VAL A 186 -8.02 -30.21 5.64
CA VAL A 186 -7.17 -29.02 5.39
C VAL A 186 -6.13 -28.91 6.49
N VAL A 187 -4.88 -28.85 6.11
CA VAL A 187 -3.76 -28.54 7.01
C VAL A 187 -3.43 -27.06 6.88
N VAL A 188 -3.52 -26.33 7.99
CA VAL A 188 -3.21 -24.91 8.05
C VAL A 188 -1.79 -24.72 8.55
N GLN A 189 -0.98 -24.03 7.78
CA GLN A 189 0.41 -23.72 8.10
C GLN A 189 0.64 -22.20 8.13
N ASP A 190 1.51 -21.76 9.04
CA ASP A 190 2.11 -20.45 8.95
C ASP A 190 3.04 -20.39 7.72
N TYR A 191 2.82 -19.41 6.83
CA TYR A 191 3.53 -19.37 5.55
C TYR A 191 5.02 -18.99 5.67
N LYS A 192 5.44 -18.39 6.81
CA LYS A 192 6.83 -18.00 7.07
C LYS A 192 7.63 -19.10 7.74
N THR A 193 7.03 -19.70 8.78
CA THR A 193 7.70 -20.67 9.62
C THR A 193 7.46 -22.09 9.16
N SER A 194 6.46 -22.33 8.32
CA SER A 194 5.93 -23.64 7.94
C SER A 194 5.41 -24.47 9.14
N GLU A 195 5.16 -23.81 10.27
CA GLU A 195 4.58 -24.45 11.45
C GLU A 195 3.12 -24.83 11.17
N VAL A 196 2.75 -26.07 11.46
CA VAL A 196 1.36 -26.53 11.36
C VAL A 196 0.56 -25.98 12.54
N LEU A 197 -0.40 -25.11 12.24
CA LEU A 197 -1.22 -24.44 13.24
C LEU A 197 -2.43 -25.29 13.63
N MET A 198 -3.05 -25.97 12.67
CA MET A 198 -4.22 -26.80 12.92
C MET A 198 -4.56 -27.70 11.74
N VAL A 199 -5.42 -28.69 11.97
CA VAL A 199 -6.11 -29.48 10.95
C VAL A 199 -7.62 -29.27 11.10
N ALA A 200 -8.28 -28.99 9.98
CA ALA A 200 -9.72 -28.77 9.92
C ALA A 200 -10.33 -29.45 8.69
N TYR A 201 -11.60 -29.17 8.41
CA TYR A 201 -12.28 -29.61 7.21
C TYR A 201 -12.91 -28.44 6.50
N MET A 202 -12.99 -28.54 5.18
CA MET A 202 -13.69 -27.60 4.30
C MET A 202 -14.73 -28.35 3.45
N ASN A 203 -15.85 -27.71 3.19
CA ASN A 203 -16.72 -27.96 2.04
C ASN A 203 -16.47 -26.91 0.96
N GLU A 204 -17.15 -27.01 -0.17
CA GLU A 204 -17.03 -26.07 -1.30
C GLU A 204 -17.26 -24.61 -0.87
N GLU A 205 -18.34 -24.35 -0.12
CA GLU A 205 -18.70 -23.02 0.37
C GLU A 205 -17.58 -22.41 1.25
N ALA A 206 -16.96 -23.20 2.13
CA ALA A 206 -15.85 -22.76 2.97
C ALA A 206 -14.60 -22.46 2.15
N PHE A 207 -14.32 -23.26 1.11
CA PHE A 207 -13.22 -23.03 0.19
C PHE A 207 -13.42 -21.73 -0.60
N GLU A 208 -14.55 -21.54 -1.24
CA GLU A 208 -14.87 -20.32 -2.00
C GLU A 208 -14.88 -19.07 -1.10
N THR A 209 -15.46 -19.18 0.10
CA THR A 209 -15.47 -18.08 1.08
C THR A 209 -14.05 -17.70 1.49
N THR A 210 -13.15 -18.68 1.65
CA THR A 210 -11.74 -18.42 1.95
C THR A 210 -11.08 -17.62 0.82
N LEU A 211 -11.28 -18.01 -0.42
CA LEU A 211 -10.72 -17.29 -1.57
C LEU A 211 -11.29 -15.87 -1.70
N LYS A 212 -12.60 -15.73 -1.51
CA LYS A 212 -13.30 -14.46 -1.64
C LYS A 212 -12.91 -13.47 -0.55
N THR A 213 -12.78 -13.94 0.69
CA THR A 213 -12.58 -13.07 1.86
C THR A 213 -11.12 -12.93 2.28
N GLY A 214 -10.24 -13.81 1.80
CA GLY A 214 -8.85 -13.92 2.26
C GLY A 214 -8.72 -14.40 3.70
N LYS A 215 -9.81 -14.91 4.29
CA LYS A 215 -9.85 -15.42 5.68
C LYS A 215 -10.16 -16.91 5.64
N MET A 216 -9.31 -17.71 6.29
CA MET A 216 -9.53 -19.15 6.39
C MET A 216 -10.90 -19.45 7.00
N THR A 217 -11.73 -20.15 6.23
CA THR A 217 -13.09 -20.55 6.61
C THR A 217 -13.13 -22.07 6.66
N TYR A 218 -13.78 -22.62 7.68
CA TYR A 218 -13.82 -24.06 7.93
C TYR A 218 -15.24 -24.57 8.08
N TRP A 219 -15.43 -25.84 7.77
CA TRP A 219 -16.66 -26.58 8.11
C TRP A 219 -16.55 -27.11 9.54
N SER A 220 -17.53 -26.77 10.40
CA SER A 220 -17.64 -27.32 11.75
C SER A 220 -18.51 -28.58 11.75
N ARG A 221 -17.95 -29.73 12.13
CA ARG A 221 -18.70 -31.00 12.28
C ARG A 221 -19.56 -31.07 13.54
N SER A 222 -19.39 -30.14 14.46
CA SER A 222 -20.07 -30.13 15.77
C SER A 222 -21.27 -29.19 15.83
N ARG A 223 -21.76 -28.70 14.72
CA ARG A 223 -22.95 -27.85 14.64
C ARG A 223 -24.04 -28.51 13.82
#